data_908618e7ecef2f81aad1b7c270f07857
#
_entry.id   908618e7ecef2f81aad1b7c270f07857
#
_cell.length_a   1.000
_cell.length_b   1.000
_cell.length_c   1.000
_cell.angle_alpha   90.00
_cell.angle_beta   90.00
_cell.angle_gamma   90.00
#
_symmetry.space_group_name_H-M   'P 1'
#
loop_
_entity.id
_entity.type
_entity.pdbx_description
1 polymer ?
#
loop_
_entity_poly.entity_id
_entity_poly.type
_entity_poly.pdbx_seq_one_letter_code
_entity_poly.pdbx_strand_id
1 'polypeptide(L)' 'MSDTVKIEMVEQLEPFSDSPWYGVRVNDKTVKWCRNKEDAQAIYDEIISDPSVLKTKENILNSQDIIIPLES' A
#
# COMPACT_ATOMS: atom_id res chain seq x y z
N MET A 1 -14.70 13.32 -16.47
CA MET A 1 -13.45 13.27 -15.73
C MET A 1 -12.85 11.89 -15.82
N SER A 2 -11.61 11.85 -16.19
CA SER A 2 -10.90 10.58 -16.20
C SER A 2 -10.16 10.42 -14.89
N ASP A 3 -10.34 9.26 -14.27
CA ASP A 3 -9.61 8.94 -13.06
C ASP A 3 -8.28 8.33 -13.48
N THR A 4 -7.23 9.09 -13.30
CA THR A 4 -5.90 8.63 -13.63
C THR A 4 -5.22 8.15 -12.35
N VAL A 5 -4.75 6.92 -12.38
CA VAL A 5 -4.00 6.34 -11.26
C VAL A 5 -2.54 6.36 -11.64
N LYS A 6 -1.74 7.02 -10.82
CA LYS A 6 -0.32 7.10 -11.03
C LYS A 6 0.37 6.03 -10.22
N ILE A 7 1.10 5.15 -10.90
CA ILE A 7 1.80 4.06 -10.25
C ILE A 7 3.29 4.24 -10.43
N GLU A 8 4.02 4.24 -9.33
CA GLU A 8 5.45 4.47 -9.34
C GLU A 8 6.17 3.42 -8.52
N MET A 9 7.38 3.08 -8.94
CA MET A 9 8.27 2.27 -8.13
C MET A 9 9.38 3.20 -7.63
N VAL A 10 9.58 3.21 -6.31
CA VAL A 10 10.53 4.13 -5.69
C VAL A 10 11.62 3.37 -4.95
N GLU A 11 12.78 4.00 -4.86
CA GLU A 11 13.89 3.48 -4.10
C GLU A 11 14.23 4.48 -3.01
N GLN A 12 14.31 4.01 -1.79
CA GLN A 12 14.63 4.88 -0.66
C GLN A 12 15.81 4.32 0.11
N LEU A 13 16.84 5.12 0.22
CA LEU A 13 18.02 4.76 1.01
C LEU A 13 18.09 5.68 2.20
N GLU A 14 17.89 5.11 3.38
CA GLU A 14 17.96 5.89 4.61
C GLU A 14 19.40 6.17 5.00
N PRO A 15 19.64 7.27 5.73
CA PRO A 15 20.97 7.55 6.25
C PRO A 15 21.48 6.39 7.10
N PHE A 16 22.74 6.05 6.93
CA PHE A 16 23.40 4.96 7.66
C PHE A 16 22.87 3.59 7.34
N SER A 17 22.12 3.45 6.26
CA SER A 17 21.61 2.15 5.82
C SER A 17 22.49 1.64 4.68
N ASP A 18 22.79 0.34 4.69
CA ASP A 18 23.61 -0.26 3.67
C ASP A 18 22.83 -0.69 2.43
N SER A 19 21.51 -0.84 2.57
CA SER A 19 20.69 -1.28 1.46
C SER A 19 19.39 -0.48 1.41
N PRO A 20 18.95 -0.19 0.19
CA PRO A 20 17.72 0.59 0.02
C PRO A 20 16.47 -0.24 0.21
N TRP A 21 15.38 0.45 0.44
CA TRP A 21 14.05 -0.11 0.39
C TRP A 21 13.46 0.21 -0.97
N TYR A 22 12.68 -0.72 -1.49
CA TYR A 22 11.97 -0.52 -2.73
C TYR A 22 10.49 -0.52 -2.45
N GLY A 23 9.81 0.51 -2.90
CA GLY A 23 8.39 0.65 -2.63
C GLY A 23 7.59 0.84 -3.91
N VAL A 24 6.32 0.46 -3.85
CA VAL A 24 5.39 0.73 -4.93
C VAL A 24 4.42 1.78 -4.44
N ARG A 25 4.32 2.87 -5.18
CA ARG A 25 3.51 4.01 -4.80
C ARG A 25 2.35 4.19 -5.77
N VAL A 26 1.18 4.41 -5.21
CA VAL A 26 -0.03 4.66 -5.99
C VAL A 26 -0.61 5.99 -5.53
N ASN A 27 -0.70 6.95 -6.45
CA ASN A 27 -1.21 8.29 -6.16
C ASN A 27 -0.56 8.92 -4.93
N ASP A 28 0.79 8.89 -4.90
CA ASP A 28 1.60 9.46 -3.83
C ASP A 28 1.47 8.76 -2.48
N LYS A 29 0.88 7.56 -2.49
CA LYS A 29 0.76 6.75 -1.28
C LYS A 29 1.44 5.41 -1.50
N THR A 30 2.41 5.08 -0.64
CA THR A 30 3.11 3.80 -0.75
C THR A 30 2.23 2.67 -0.26
N VAL A 31 2.01 1.69 -1.11
CA VAL A 31 1.14 0.54 -0.77
C VAL A 31 1.94 -0.64 -0.24
N LYS A 32 3.21 -0.74 -0.61
CA LYS A 32 4.05 -1.85 -0.17
C LYS A 32 5.51 -1.46 -0.17
N TRP A 33 6.24 -1.89 0.85
CA TRP A 33 7.70 -1.77 0.90
C TRP A 33 8.34 -3.15 0.79
N CYS A 34 9.37 -3.23 -0.02
CA CYS A 34 10.10 -4.48 -0.23
C CYS A 34 11.59 -4.24 -0.05
N ARG A 35 12.30 -5.27 0.40
CA ARG A 35 13.75 -5.18 0.54
C ARG A 35 14.47 -5.48 -0.77
N ASN A 36 13.82 -6.17 -1.68
CA ASN A 36 14.38 -6.55 -2.95
C ASN A 36 13.69 -5.84 -4.09
N LYS A 37 14.49 -5.40 -5.06
CA LYS A 37 13.93 -4.73 -6.24
C LYS A 37 13.02 -5.66 -7.01
N GLU A 38 13.37 -6.94 -7.06
CA GLU A 38 12.58 -7.93 -7.79
C GLU A 38 11.17 -8.08 -7.20
N ASP A 39 11.07 -8.04 -5.87
CA ASP A 39 9.77 -8.13 -5.22
C ASP A 39 8.91 -6.91 -5.53
N ALA A 40 9.52 -5.72 -5.50
CA ALA A 40 8.79 -4.50 -5.84
C ALA A 40 8.36 -4.50 -7.30
N GLN A 41 9.24 -5.00 -8.17
CA GLN A 41 8.92 -5.07 -9.60
C GLN A 41 7.74 -6.01 -9.84
N ALA A 42 7.70 -7.13 -9.13
CA ALA A 42 6.60 -8.07 -9.26
C ALA A 42 5.27 -7.43 -8.86
N ILE A 43 5.29 -6.68 -7.76
CA ILE A 43 4.08 -5.98 -7.31
C ILE A 43 3.67 -4.90 -8.30
N TYR A 44 4.65 -4.16 -8.80
CA TYR A 44 4.39 -3.13 -9.80
C TYR A 44 3.74 -3.73 -11.05
N ASP A 45 4.29 -4.83 -11.54
CA ASP A 45 3.76 -5.49 -12.73
C ASP A 45 2.37 -6.05 -12.48
N GLU A 46 2.12 -6.57 -11.29
CA GLU A 46 0.79 -7.08 -10.93
C GLU A 46 -0.25 -5.98 -10.96
N ILE A 47 0.08 -4.82 -10.42
CA ILE A 47 -0.84 -3.68 -10.42
C ILE A 47 -1.10 -3.19 -11.84
N ILE A 48 -0.06 -3.14 -12.66
CA ILE A 48 -0.20 -2.72 -14.06
C ILE A 48 -1.10 -3.70 -14.83
N SER A 49 -0.92 -5.00 -14.57
CA SER A 49 -1.70 -6.02 -15.26
C SER A 49 -3.15 -6.05 -14.80
N ASP A 50 -3.38 -5.83 -13.51
CA ASP A 50 -4.72 -5.91 -12.95
C ASP A 50 -4.89 -4.85 -11.86
N PRO A 51 -5.31 -3.64 -12.25
CA PRO A 51 -5.50 -2.56 -11.27
C PRO A 51 -6.54 -2.88 -10.20
N SER A 52 -7.35 -3.90 -10.39
CA SER A 52 -8.36 -4.25 -9.40
C SER A 52 -7.74 -4.73 -8.09
N VAL A 53 -6.46 -5.13 -8.11
CA VAL A 53 -5.79 -5.55 -6.88
C VAL A 53 -5.60 -4.39 -5.91
N LEU A 54 -5.76 -3.15 -6.39
CA LEU A 54 -5.66 -1.98 -5.53
C LEU A 54 -6.89 -1.77 -4.65
N LYS A 55 -7.97 -2.45 -4.97
CA LYS A 55 -9.18 -2.33 -4.17
C LYS A 55 -8.98 -3.01 -2.83
N THR A 56 -9.25 -2.26 -1.78
CA THR A 56 -9.15 -2.79 -0.44
C THR A 56 -10.28 -3.78 -0.20
N LYS A 57 -9.90 -4.97 0.24
CA LYS A 57 -10.88 -5.97 0.63
C LYS A 57 -10.99 -5.95 2.13
N GLU A 58 -12.19 -5.69 2.61
CA GLU A 58 -12.42 -5.61 4.03
C GLU A 58 -13.32 -6.77 4.46
N ASN A 59 -12.82 -7.54 5.40
CA ASN A 59 -13.57 -8.64 5.98
C ASN A 59 -13.77 -8.31 7.46
N ILE A 60 -15.03 -8.21 7.84
CA ILE A 60 -15.34 -7.95 9.24
C ILE A 60 -15.35 -9.29 9.97
N LEU A 61 -14.30 -9.53 10.73
CA LEU A 61 -14.17 -10.78 11.47
C LEU A 61 -14.95 -10.77 12.76
N ASN A 62 -15.04 -9.62 13.40
CA ASN A 62 -15.80 -9.41 14.63
C ASN A 62 -16.45 -8.05 14.60
N SER A 63 -17.68 -8.01 14.99
CA SER A 63 -18.40 -6.75 15.11
C SER A 63 -19.21 -6.75 16.39
N GLN A 64 -19.06 -5.72 17.18
CA GLN A 64 -19.76 -5.61 18.44
C GLN A 64 -20.09 -4.17 18.72
N ASP A 65 -21.36 -3.93 19.02
CA ASP A 65 -21.81 -2.62 19.42
C ASP A 65 -21.75 -2.54 20.94
N ILE A 66 -21.01 -1.58 21.44
CA ILE A 66 -20.86 -1.38 22.86
C ILE A 66 -21.49 -0.06 23.24
N ILE A 67 -22.40 -0.12 24.19
CA ILE A 67 -23.03 1.09 24.70
C ILE A 67 -22.19 1.57 25.87
N ILE A 68 -21.62 2.74 25.71
CA ILE A 68 -20.81 3.36 26.75
C ILE A 68 -21.68 4.40 27.43
N PRO A 69 -22.06 4.19 28.69
CA PRO A 69 -22.87 5.19 29.39
C PRO A 69 -22.04 6.45 29.61
N LEU A 70 -22.66 7.56 29.27
CA LEU A 70 -22.04 8.85 29.54
C LEU A 70 -22.42 9.28 30.93
N GLU A 71 -21.46 9.29 31.82
CA GLU A 71 -21.65 9.78 33.14
C GLU A 71 -21.38 11.26 33.17
N SER A 72 -22.30 11.98 33.63
CA SER A 72 -22.17 13.41 33.74
C SER A 72 -21.75 13.80 35.15
#